data_1b201c8697c089878039b8923d8bcc4a
#
_entry.id   1b201c8697c089878039b8923d8bcc4a
#
_cell.length_a   1.000
_cell.length_b   1.000
_cell.length_c   1.000
_cell.angle_alpha   90.00
_cell.angle_beta   90.00
_cell.angle_gamma   90.00
#
_symmetry.space_group_name_H-M   'P 1'
#
loop_
_entity.id
_entity.type
_entity.pdbx_description
1 polymer ?
#
loop_
_entity_poly.entity_id
_entity_poly.type
_entity_poly.pdbx_seq_one_letter_code
_entity_poly.pdbx_strand_id
1 'polypeptide(L)'
;LMLAQQRDIGFVGPKIMARDNTVKGAGIALTKAVDTGVVFRFKGELEESDGYEAGLRHIRSASAFSEECLMIQTEKFEQLGGFSKEYQWYSAIDGCLKAREKGFDNVWTPYAQVTNYLSETSPRADETAAFMGKWKKLYAQEDPYYNKAVRYDVDHIHDKNTVSSLCK
;
A
#
# COMPACT_ATOMS: atom_id res chain seq x y z
N LEU A 1 -7.95 -11.94 11.30
CA LEU A 1 -7.41 -13.28 11.47
C LEU A 1 -7.84 -14.22 10.33
N MET A 2 -9.14 -14.35 10.04
CA MET A 2 -9.65 -15.26 8.99
C MET A 2 -8.98 -15.09 7.61
N LEU A 3 -8.76 -13.85 7.17
CA LEU A 3 -8.10 -13.58 5.88
C LEU A 3 -6.66 -14.11 5.85
N ALA A 4 -5.89 -13.86 6.89
CA ALA A 4 -4.50 -14.30 6.94
C ALA A 4 -4.34 -15.83 6.98
N GLN A 5 -5.39 -16.57 7.36
CA GLN A 5 -5.39 -18.03 7.41
C GLN A 5 -5.67 -18.69 6.05
N GLN A 6 -6.08 -17.93 5.04
CA GLN A 6 -6.35 -18.47 3.70
C GLN A 6 -5.02 -18.83 3.01
N ARG A 7 -5.04 -19.91 2.22
CA ARG A 7 -3.83 -20.51 1.62
C ARG A 7 -3.13 -19.55 0.66
N ASP A 8 -3.88 -18.82 -0.10
CA ASP A 8 -3.47 -17.92 -1.19
C ASP A 8 -3.16 -16.49 -0.72
N ILE A 9 -3.49 -16.15 0.55
CA ILE A 9 -3.22 -14.82 1.10
C ILE A 9 -1.86 -14.77 1.80
N GLY A 10 -1.03 -13.83 1.40
CA GLY A 10 0.22 -13.47 2.04
C GLY A 10 -0.01 -12.53 3.22
N PHE A 11 0.16 -11.24 2.97
CA PHE A 11 -0.05 -10.21 3.99
C PHE A 11 -1.48 -9.68 4.00
N VAL A 12 -1.97 -9.35 5.19
CA VAL A 12 -3.23 -8.64 5.40
C VAL A 12 -2.94 -7.31 6.10
N GLY A 13 -3.39 -6.20 5.51
CA GLY A 13 -3.25 -4.86 6.06
C GLY A 13 -4.59 -4.25 6.46
N PRO A 14 -4.66 -3.52 7.60
CA PRO A 14 -5.84 -2.79 8.05
C PRO A 14 -5.93 -1.39 7.41
N LYS A 15 -6.99 -0.66 7.73
CA LYS A 15 -7.10 0.78 7.52
C LYS A 15 -6.23 1.50 8.56
N ILE A 16 -5.23 2.24 8.11
CA ILE A 16 -4.38 3.04 8.99
C ILE A 16 -4.91 4.47 9.04
N MET A 17 -5.17 4.97 10.25
CA MET A 17 -5.66 6.31 10.51
C MET A 17 -4.54 7.21 11.05
N ALA A 18 -4.60 8.48 10.73
CA ALA A 18 -3.81 9.53 11.34
C ALA A 18 -4.53 10.10 12.59
N ARG A 19 -3.83 10.96 13.34
CA ARG A 19 -4.38 11.59 14.57
C ARG A 19 -5.59 12.48 14.34
N ASP A 20 -5.70 13.05 13.16
CA ASP A 20 -6.73 14.00 12.75
C ASP A 20 -7.98 13.32 12.16
N ASN A 21 -8.10 12.00 12.34
CA ASN A 21 -9.16 11.15 11.80
C ASN A 21 -9.18 11.09 10.26
N THR A 22 -8.06 11.36 9.61
CA THR A 22 -7.90 11.07 8.19
C THR A 22 -7.27 9.71 7.97
N VAL A 23 -7.48 9.13 6.79
CA VAL A 23 -6.82 7.90 6.36
C VAL A 23 -5.35 8.21 6.09
N LYS A 24 -4.44 7.57 6.81
CA LYS A 24 -3.00 7.60 6.55
C LYS A 24 -2.61 6.67 5.41
N GLY A 25 -3.31 5.54 5.30
CA GLY A 25 -3.10 4.59 4.22
C GLY A 25 -4.07 3.41 4.28
N ALA A 26 -4.48 2.96 3.11
CA ALA A 26 -5.34 1.80 2.89
C ALA A 26 -4.74 0.91 1.81
N GLY A 27 -3.52 0.46 2.04
CA GLY A 27 -2.66 -0.24 1.09
C GLY A 27 -1.76 0.70 0.30
N ILE A 28 -0.78 0.12 -0.36
CA ILE A 28 0.25 0.79 -1.14
C ILE A 28 0.17 0.34 -2.59
N ALA A 29 0.33 1.28 -3.51
CA ALA A 29 0.55 1.03 -4.93
C ALA A 29 1.95 1.44 -5.36
N LEU A 30 2.51 0.74 -6.36
CA LEU A 30 3.80 1.04 -6.95
C LEU A 30 3.62 2.02 -8.12
N THR A 31 4.46 3.07 -8.16
CA THR A 31 4.44 4.03 -9.26
C THR A 31 5.78 4.73 -9.41
N LYS A 32 6.12 5.14 -10.64
CA LYS A 32 7.27 6.01 -10.92
C LYS A 32 6.92 7.50 -10.85
N ALA A 33 5.66 7.82 -10.59
CA ALA A 33 5.21 9.21 -10.59
C ALA A 33 5.65 10.01 -9.36
N VAL A 34 6.14 9.31 -8.32
CA VAL A 34 6.64 9.91 -7.07
C VAL A 34 8.05 9.40 -6.77
N ASP A 35 8.85 10.23 -6.11
CA ASP A 35 10.26 9.96 -5.84
C ASP A 35 10.48 8.69 -5.01
N THR A 36 9.57 8.39 -4.08
CA THR A 36 9.63 7.18 -3.25
C THR A 36 9.25 5.89 -4.01
N GLY A 37 8.73 6.00 -5.23
CA GLY A 37 8.26 4.84 -5.99
C GLY A 37 6.96 4.21 -5.48
N VAL A 38 6.37 4.72 -4.40
CA VAL A 38 5.16 4.17 -3.77
C VAL A 38 4.20 5.26 -3.37
N VAL A 39 2.90 4.99 -3.45
CA VAL A 39 1.84 5.87 -2.95
C VAL A 39 0.95 5.12 -1.96
N PHE A 40 0.59 5.80 -0.88
CA PHE A 40 -0.39 5.33 0.08
C PHE A 40 -1.78 5.64 -0.45
N ARG A 41 -2.57 4.59 -0.66
CA ARG A 41 -3.91 4.74 -1.22
C ARG A 41 -4.84 5.41 -0.21
N PHE A 42 -5.69 6.31 -0.70
CA PHE A 42 -6.69 7.06 0.07
C PHE A 42 -6.11 7.93 1.18
N LYS A 43 -4.83 8.25 1.14
CA LYS A 43 -4.21 9.17 2.10
C LYS A 43 -4.94 10.52 2.08
N GLY A 44 -5.31 11.02 3.28
CA GLY A 44 -6.02 12.28 3.45
C GLY A 44 -7.55 12.20 3.37
N GLU A 45 -8.14 11.07 2.95
CA GLU A 45 -9.58 10.86 3.02
C GLU A 45 -10.07 10.87 4.47
N LEU A 46 -11.28 11.35 4.70
CA LEU A 46 -11.91 11.31 6.03
C LEU A 46 -12.25 9.86 6.42
N GLU A 47 -12.33 9.60 7.72
CA GLU A 47 -12.62 8.26 8.26
C GLU A 47 -13.91 7.65 7.68
N GLU A 48 -14.96 8.45 7.54
CA GLU A 48 -16.27 8.06 7.02
C GLU A 48 -16.37 8.02 5.51
N SER A 49 -15.34 8.47 4.78
CA SER A 49 -15.33 8.44 3.33
C SER A 49 -15.47 7.02 2.78
N ASP A 50 -16.23 6.88 1.72
CA ASP A 50 -16.30 5.63 0.96
C ASP A 50 -15.07 5.42 0.10
N GLY A 51 -14.32 6.49 -0.17
CA GLY A 51 -13.23 6.51 -1.12
C GLY A 51 -13.71 6.37 -2.57
N TYR A 52 -12.78 6.56 -3.50
CA TYR A 52 -13.04 6.35 -4.93
C TYR A 52 -13.56 4.91 -5.19
N GLU A 53 -14.69 4.77 -5.92
CA GLU A 53 -15.38 3.50 -6.20
C GLU A 53 -15.67 2.66 -4.94
N ALA A 54 -16.05 3.32 -3.84
CA ALA A 54 -16.27 2.68 -2.54
C ALA A 54 -15.06 1.85 -2.04
N GLY A 55 -13.85 2.22 -2.47
CA GLY A 55 -12.62 1.49 -2.18
C GLY A 55 -12.24 1.41 -0.71
N LEU A 56 -12.85 2.23 0.15
CA LEU A 56 -12.68 2.18 1.61
C LEU A 56 -13.75 1.32 2.31
N ARG A 57 -14.70 0.70 1.56
CA ARG A 57 -15.78 -0.12 2.11
C ARG A 57 -15.59 -1.62 1.91
N HIS A 58 -14.74 -2.05 0.98
CA HIS A 58 -14.63 -3.44 0.59
C HIS A 58 -13.21 -3.99 0.75
N ILE A 59 -13.12 -5.28 1.11
CA ILE A 59 -11.87 -6.04 1.07
C ILE A 59 -11.36 -6.05 -0.37
N ARG A 60 -10.05 -5.85 -0.55
CA ARG A 60 -9.43 -5.80 -1.89
C ARG A 60 -7.95 -6.16 -1.84
N SER A 61 -7.42 -6.61 -2.97
CA SER A 61 -6.00 -6.82 -3.14
C SER A 61 -5.24 -5.49 -3.18
N ALA A 62 -4.00 -5.51 -2.71
CA ALA A 62 -3.07 -4.39 -2.72
C ALA A 62 -1.66 -4.88 -3.07
N SER A 63 -0.84 -4.02 -3.63
CA SER A 63 0.53 -4.39 -3.95
C SER A 63 1.37 -4.61 -2.71
N ALA A 64 1.21 -3.75 -1.71
CA ALA A 64 1.96 -3.83 -0.47
C ALA A 64 1.27 -3.08 0.68
N PHE A 65 1.88 -3.18 1.86
CA PHE A 65 1.52 -2.46 3.08
C PHE A 65 2.78 -1.88 3.73
N SER A 66 2.59 -0.83 4.54
CA SER A 66 3.62 -0.29 5.40
C SER A 66 3.84 -1.18 6.65
N GLU A 67 4.94 -0.98 7.33
CA GLU A 67 5.31 -1.68 8.55
C GLU A 67 4.44 -1.35 9.77
N GLU A 68 3.60 -0.32 9.68
CA GLU A 68 2.81 0.20 10.79
C GLU A 68 1.86 -0.84 11.39
N CYS A 69 1.22 -1.64 10.55
CA CYS A 69 0.40 -2.77 10.98
C CYS A 69 0.14 -3.73 9.81
N LEU A 70 0.54 -4.96 9.96
CA LEU A 70 0.26 -6.01 8.99
C LEU A 70 0.24 -7.38 9.66
N MET A 71 -0.42 -8.32 9.06
CA MET A 71 -0.53 -9.70 9.56
C MET A 71 -0.19 -10.69 8.45
N ILE A 72 0.53 -11.75 8.81
CA ILE A 72 0.85 -12.89 7.96
C ILE A 72 0.94 -14.14 8.82
N GLN A 73 0.72 -15.33 8.27
CA GLN A 73 1.02 -16.60 8.94
C GLN A 73 2.54 -16.75 9.14
N THR A 74 2.93 -17.24 10.31
CA THR A 74 4.34 -17.42 10.66
C THR A 74 5.07 -18.31 9.64
N GLU A 75 4.47 -19.42 9.23
CA GLU A 75 5.05 -20.35 8.27
C GLU A 75 5.30 -19.70 6.90
N LYS A 76 4.38 -18.84 6.45
CA LYS A 76 4.56 -18.08 5.20
C LYS A 76 5.66 -17.04 5.35
N PHE A 77 5.69 -16.33 6.48
CA PHE A 77 6.73 -15.35 6.77
C PHE A 77 8.13 -15.96 6.77
N GLU A 78 8.28 -17.15 7.37
CA GLU A 78 9.52 -17.92 7.35
C GLU A 78 9.90 -18.38 5.93
N GLN A 79 8.92 -18.85 5.13
CA GLN A 79 9.13 -19.21 3.72
C GLN A 79 9.59 -18.02 2.85
N LEU A 80 9.20 -16.78 3.22
CA LEU A 80 9.65 -15.56 2.56
C LEU A 80 11.06 -15.13 2.99
N GLY A 81 11.63 -15.76 4.02
CA GLY A 81 12.90 -15.38 4.62
C GLY A 81 12.81 -14.16 5.54
N GLY A 82 11.59 -13.83 6.00
CA GLY A 82 11.35 -12.70 6.87
C GLY A 82 11.46 -11.33 6.17
N PHE A 83 11.54 -10.28 6.95
CA PHE A 83 11.81 -8.94 6.44
C PHE A 83 13.27 -8.77 6.04
N SER A 84 13.49 -8.00 4.96
CA SER A 84 14.83 -7.69 4.49
C SER A 84 15.57 -6.79 5.49
N LYS A 85 16.81 -7.11 5.78
CA LYS A 85 17.71 -6.27 6.58
C LYS A 85 18.36 -5.14 5.75
N GLU A 86 18.21 -5.18 4.44
CA GLU A 86 18.76 -4.19 3.51
C GLU A 86 17.95 -2.89 3.54
N TYR A 87 16.67 -2.98 3.93
CA TYR A 87 15.75 -1.86 3.94
C TYR A 87 15.26 -1.58 5.36
N GLN A 88 15.23 -0.33 5.73
CA GLN A 88 14.59 0.12 6.94
C GLN A 88 13.12 0.51 6.64
N TRP A 89 12.92 1.42 5.72
CA TRP A 89 11.59 1.93 5.37
C TRP A 89 10.81 1.01 4.42
N TYR A 90 11.49 0.37 3.46
CA TYR A 90 10.84 -0.53 2.49
C TYR A 90 10.75 -1.98 2.96
N SER A 91 11.14 -2.31 4.18
CA SER A 91 11.25 -3.69 4.66
C SER A 91 9.93 -4.48 4.53
N ALA A 92 8.82 -3.91 5.00
CA ALA A 92 7.49 -4.52 4.89
C ALA A 92 6.98 -4.55 3.44
N ILE A 93 7.23 -3.49 2.68
CA ILE A 93 6.86 -3.40 1.26
C ILE A 93 7.60 -4.48 0.47
N ASP A 94 8.91 -4.64 0.68
CA ASP A 94 9.72 -5.72 0.08
C ASP A 94 9.18 -7.11 0.43
N GLY A 95 8.78 -7.33 1.68
CA GLY A 95 8.14 -8.56 2.12
C GLY A 95 6.84 -8.86 1.38
N CYS A 96 5.98 -7.84 1.20
CA CYS A 96 4.74 -7.95 0.44
C CYS A 96 5.01 -8.31 -1.04
N LEU A 97 6.01 -7.69 -1.66
CA LEU A 97 6.36 -7.97 -3.06
C LEU A 97 6.96 -9.37 -3.24
N LYS A 98 7.78 -9.85 -2.29
CA LYS A 98 8.24 -11.24 -2.26
C LYS A 98 7.08 -12.24 -2.12
N ALA A 99 6.07 -11.93 -1.31
CA ALA A 99 4.87 -12.75 -1.20
C ALA A 99 4.16 -12.88 -2.54
N ARG A 100 4.02 -11.77 -3.28
CA ARG A 100 3.43 -11.77 -4.63
C ARG A 100 4.26 -12.58 -5.62
N GLU A 101 5.59 -12.50 -5.61
CA GLU A 101 6.46 -13.33 -6.46
C GLU A 101 6.28 -14.83 -6.20
N LYS A 102 5.92 -15.20 -4.97
CA LYS A 102 5.59 -16.59 -4.60
C LYS A 102 4.14 -16.98 -4.88
N GLY A 103 3.34 -16.09 -5.46
CA GLY A 103 1.95 -16.36 -5.84
C GLY A 103 0.93 -16.12 -4.73
N PHE A 104 1.31 -15.44 -3.65
CA PHE A 104 0.36 -15.01 -2.63
C PHE A 104 -0.24 -13.65 -2.97
N ASP A 105 -1.51 -13.45 -2.66
CA ASP A 105 -2.15 -12.14 -2.69
C ASP A 105 -1.97 -11.41 -1.36
N ASN A 106 -1.74 -10.10 -1.44
CA ASN A 106 -1.79 -9.21 -0.28
C ASN A 106 -3.16 -8.54 -0.24
N VAL A 107 -3.83 -8.60 0.90
CA VAL A 107 -5.24 -8.20 1.04
C VAL A 107 -5.40 -7.09 2.07
N TRP A 108 -6.02 -6.00 1.66
CA TRP A 108 -6.45 -4.92 2.54
C TRP A 108 -7.88 -5.17 3.04
N THR A 109 -8.13 -4.82 4.32
CA THR A 109 -9.46 -4.94 4.93
C THR A 109 -9.89 -3.64 5.62
N PRO A 110 -11.13 -3.15 5.37
CA PRO A 110 -11.70 -2.00 6.08
C PRO A 110 -12.18 -2.36 7.50
N TYR A 111 -12.33 -3.66 7.80
CA TYR A 111 -12.91 -4.14 9.06
C TYR A 111 -11.93 -4.20 10.23
N ALA A 112 -10.66 -3.86 9.99
CA ALA A 112 -9.66 -3.62 11.02
C ALA A 112 -9.12 -2.21 10.84
N GLN A 113 -9.06 -1.45 11.92
CA GLN A 113 -8.59 -0.08 11.92
C GLN A 113 -7.56 0.13 13.03
N VAL A 114 -6.51 0.85 12.72
CA VAL A 114 -5.42 1.18 13.65
C VAL A 114 -5.08 2.65 13.50
N THR A 115 -4.99 3.39 14.60
CA THR A 115 -4.53 4.78 14.59
C THR A 115 -3.03 4.84 14.86
N ASN A 116 -2.28 5.41 13.92
CA ASN A 116 -0.86 5.65 14.08
C ASN A 116 -0.62 7.08 14.60
N TYR A 117 -0.02 7.17 15.78
CA TYR A 117 0.33 8.44 16.43
C TYR A 117 1.75 8.92 16.13
N LEU A 118 2.54 8.13 15.42
CA LEU A 118 3.91 8.47 15.07
C LEU A 118 3.96 9.45 13.90
N SER A 119 4.98 10.29 13.90
CA SER A 119 5.28 11.16 12.76
C SER A 119 5.61 10.33 11.53
N GLU A 120 5.27 10.86 10.36
CA GLU A 120 5.65 10.24 9.09
C GLU A 120 7.17 10.26 8.93
N THR A 121 7.68 9.16 8.41
CA THR A 121 9.09 9.02 8.02
C THR A 121 9.17 8.90 6.51
N SER A 122 10.29 9.32 5.95
CA SER A 122 10.58 9.16 4.52
C SER A 122 11.81 8.26 4.34
N PRO A 123 11.85 7.48 3.25
CA PRO A 123 13.02 6.66 2.96
C PRO A 123 14.22 7.55 2.60
N ARG A 124 15.41 7.01 2.77
CA ARG A 124 16.64 7.61 2.28
C ARG A 124 16.75 7.41 0.77
N ALA A 125 17.41 8.34 0.08
CA ALA A 125 17.54 8.30 -1.37
C ALA A 125 18.30 7.05 -1.87
N ASP A 126 19.33 6.62 -1.14
CA ASP A 126 20.09 5.41 -1.45
C ASP A 126 19.24 4.13 -1.29
N GLU A 127 18.43 4.07 -0.23
CA GLU A 127 17.49 2.98 0.01
C GLU A 127 16.40 2.91 -1.08
N THR A 128 15.87 4.06 -1.48
CA THR A 128 14.90 4.17 -2.58
C THR A 128 15.48 3.66 -3.89
N ALA A 129 16.69 4.10 -4.23
CA ALA A 129 17.36 3.67 -5.47
C ALA A 129 17.62 2.16 -5.49
N ALA A 130 18.05 1.60 -4.37
CA ALA A 130 18.27 0.15 -4.22
C ALA A 130 16.95 -0.64 -4.35
N PHE A 131 15.90 -0.18 -3.67
CA PHE A 131 14.57 -0.81 -3.71
C PHE A 131 13.97 -0.78 -5.13
N MET A 132 13.93 0.39 -5.77
CA MET A 132 13.41 0.51 -7.14
C MET A 132 14.26 -0.26 -8.15
N GLY A 133 15.57 -0.34 -7.94
CA GLY A 133 16.49 -1.14 -8.74
C GLY A 133 16.19 -2.63 -8.65
N LYS A 134 15.96 -3.15 -7.46
CA LYS A 134 15.57 -4.54 -7.22
C LYS A 134 14.23 -4.88 -7.89
N TRP A 135 13.23 -4.03 -7.74
CA TRP A 135 11.87 -4.25 -8.23
C TRP A 135 11.59 -3.64 -9.61
N LYS A 136 12.65 -3.29 -10.38
CA LYS A 136 12.53 -2.60 -11.69
C LYS A 136 11.56 -3.26 -12.67
N LYS A 137 11.41 -4.61 -12.62
CA LYS A 137 10.47 -5.35 -13.47
C LYS A 137 9.02 -5.02 -13.12
N LEU A 138 8.67 -4.89 -11.83
CA LEU A 138 7.33 -4.50 -11.39
C LEU A 138 7.04 -3.04 -11.74
N TYR A 139 8.03 -2.16 -11.64
CA TYR A 139 7.90 -0.77 -12.07
C TYR A 139 7.83 -0.59 -13.60
N ALA A 140 8.25 -1.58 -14.39
CA ALA A 140 8.07 -1.56 -15.84
C ALA A 140 6.65 -1.96 -16.26
N GLN A 141 5.96 -2.68 -15.40
CA GLN A 141 4.55 -3.01 -15.50
C GLN A 141 3.75 -1.99 -14.69
N GLU A 142 2.47 -1.81 -15.05
CA GLU A 142 1.60 -1.00 -14.20
C GLU A 142 1.13 -1.82 -13.01
N ASP A 143 0.89 -1.15 -11.89
CA ASP A 143 0.37 -1.81 -10.69
C ASP A 143 -1.01 -2.41 -10.99
N PRO A 144 -1.19 -3.75 -10.89
CA PRO A 144 -2.44 -4.40 -11.31
C PRO A 144 -3.65 -4.05 -10.43
N TYR A 145 -3.40 -3.52 -9.23
CA TYR A 145 -4.44 -3.15 -8.29
C TYR A 145 -4.74 -1.66 -8.30
N TYR A 146 -4.22 -0.95 -9.33
CA TYR A 146 -4.34 0.49 -9.41
C TYR A 146 -4.81 0.97 -10.78
N ASN A 147 -5.85 1.82 -10.80
CA ASN A 147 -6.39 2.34 -12.05
C ASN A 147 -5.48 3.46 -12.59
N LYS A 148 -5.01 3.33 -13.84
CA LYS A 148 -4.17 4.32 -14.55
C LYS A 148 -4.85 5.68 -14.77
N ALA A 149 -6.19 5.70 -14.80
CA ALA A 149 -6.95 6.93 -14.97
C ALA A 149 -6.93 7.81 -13.71
N VAL A 150 -6.50 7.25 -12.58
CA VAL A 150 -6.40 7.97 -11.31
C VAL A 150 -5.11 8.77 -11.26
N ARG A 151 -5.20 10.03 -10.93
CA ARG A 151 -4.06 10.93 -10.80
C ARG A 151 -3.43 10.78 -9.41
N TYR A 152 -2.12 10.56 -9.37
CA TYR A 152 -1.35 10.46 -8.13
C TYR A 152 -0.82 11.85 -7.78
N ASP A 153 -1.68 12.74 -7.29
CA ASP A 153 -1.22 13.94 -6.62
C ASP A 153 -0.86 13.58 -5.17
N VAL A 154 0.13 14.24 -4.64
CA VAL A 154 0.90 13.85 -3.46
C VAL A 154 0.06 13.54 -2.22
N ASP A 155 -1.17 14.03 -2.14
CA ASP A 155 -2.04 13.88 -0.98
C ASP A 155 -3.46 13.34 -1.30
N HIS A 156 -3.90 13.33 -2.56
CA HIS A 156 -5.25 12.88 -2.92
C HIS A 156 -5.26 12.15 -4.26
N ILE A 157 -6.05 11.07 -4.32
CA ILE A 157 -6.34 10.39 -5.57
C ILE A 157 -7.53 11.08 -6.20
N HIS A 158 -7.29 11.92 -7.21
CA HIS A 158 -8.35 12.54 -8.01
C HIS A 158 -8.50 11.83 -9.34
N ASP A 159 -9.74 11.56 -9.73
CA ASP A 159 -10.07 11.12 -11.09
C ASP A 159 -9.72 12.26 -12.07
N LYS A 160 -8.92 11.94 -13.10
CA LYS A 160 -8.55 12.91 -14.15
C LYS A 160 -9.75 13.56 -14.85
N ASN A 161 -10.92 12.91 -14.80
CA ASN A 161 -12.12 13.39 -15.44
C ASN A 161 -12.92 14.42 -14.60
N THR A 162 -12.69 14.46 -13.29
CA THR A 162 -13.43 15.38 -12.40
C THR A 162 -12.89 16.81 -12.47
N VAL A 163 -11.61 17.00 -12.83
CA VAL A 163 -10.98 18.32 -12.88
C VAL A 163 -11.44 19.15 -14.10
N SER A 164 -11.88 18.53 -15.19
CA SER A 164 -12.33 19.24 -16.39
C SER A 164 -13.71 19.87 -16.26
N SER A 165 -14.51 19.47 -15.28
CA SER A 165 -15.88 19.98 -15.06
C SER A 165 -15.96 21.16 -14.09
N LEU A 166 -14.89 21.46 -13.34
CA LEU A 166 -14.84 22.56 -12.37
C LEU A 166 -14.23 23.86 -12.93
N CYS A 167 -13.73 23.84 -14.16
CA CYS A 167 -13.16 25.01 -14.86
C CYS A 167 -14.02 25.48 -16.03
N LYS A 168 -15.36 25.45 -15.92
CA LYS A 168 -16.27 26.11 -16.85
C LYS A 168 -17.21 27.05 -16.12
#